data_be5ef2e3036a486eceade1d406b4576f
#
_entry.id   be5ef2e3036a486eceade1d406b4576f
#
_cell.length_a   1.000
_cell.length_b   1.000
_cell.length_c   1.000
_cell.angle_alpha   90.00
_cell.angle_beta   90.00
_cell.angle_gamma   90.00
#
_symmetry.space_group_name_H-M   'P 1'
#
loop_
_entity.id
_entity.type
_entity.pdbx_description
1 polymer ?
#
loop_
_entity_poly.entity_id
_entity_poly.type
_entity_poly.pdbx_seq_one_letter_code
_entity_poly.pdbx_strand_id
1 'polypeptide(L)'
;DSKNLAAEKLSTGMKQRMFLARALINKPQVLFLDEPTSGLDPTTSKKIHELLLDLKEAGTTIFLTTHDMNEATLLCDRLSLLNRGHLIEYGTPSSIIQKYNHEKKVQLTFVDETQTKITFEELGQTDLAQVVAIHSCEPTLEEIFIQLTGEKLND
;
A
#
# COMPACT_ATOMS: atom_id res chain seq x y z
N ASP A 1 32.43 -2.36 -1.76
CA ASP A 1 32.41 -1.92 -0.37
C ASP A 1 32.03 -0.43 -0.32
N SER A 2 30.75 -0.16 -0.05
CA SER A 2 30.18 1.20 -0.17
C SER A 2 30.52 2.11 1.04
N LYS A 3 31.16 1.57 2.07
CA LYS A 3 31.43 2.29 3.33
C LYS A 3 32.31 3.54 3.18
N ASN A 4 33.14 3.58 2.13
CA ASN A 4 34.08 4.67 1.86
C ASN A 4 33.67 5.55 0.68
N LEU A 5 32.45 5.38 0.15
CA LEU A 5 31.94 6.23 -0.92
C LEU A 5 31.46 7.56 -0.36
N ALA A 6 31.82 8.66 -1.01
CA ALA A 6 31.21 9.95 -0.73
C ALA A 6 29.69 9.90 -0.99
N ALA A 7 28.88 10.56 -0.15
CA ALA A 7 27.43 10.53 -0.25
C ALA A 7 26.87 10.90 -1.63
N GLU A 8 27.60 11.75 -2.36
CA GLU A 8 27.27 12.15 -3.74
C GLU A 8 27.31 10.98 -4.75
N LYS A 9 28.15 9.98 -4.50
CA LYS A 9 28.35 8.80 -5.35
C LYS A 9 27.40 7.63 -5.02
N LEU A 10 26.55 7.78 -4.02
CA LEU A 10 25.58 6.76 -3.64
C LEU A 10 24.41 6.73 -4.64
N SER A 11 23.91 5.54 -4.96
CA SER A 11 22.66 5.40 -5.70
C SER A 11 21.49 5.98 -4.91
N THR A 12 20.37 6.26 -5.59
CA THR A 12 19.14 6.77 -4.94
C THR A 12 18.74 5.87 -3.77
N GLY A 13 18.66 4.56 -3.96
CA GLY A 13 18.31 3.61 -2.90
C GLY A 13 19.33 3.54 -1.75
N MET A 14 20.61 3.76 -2.03
CA MET A 14 21.62 3.85 -0.98
C MET A 14 21.47 5.14 -0.17
N LYS A 15 21.18 6.26 -0.81
CA LYS A 15 20.90 7.55 -0.15
C LYS A 15 19.66 7.42 0.74
N GLN A 16 18.58 6.84 0.24
CA GLN A 16 17.34 6.65 0.98
C GLN A 16 17.56 5.83 2.26
N ARG A 17 18.26 4.69 2.13
CA ARG A 17 18.62 3.86 3.30
C ARG A 17 19.54 4.59 4.28
N MET A 18 20.47 5.39 3.80
CA MET A 18 21.35 6.19 4.64
C MET A 18 20.56 7.27 5.42
N PHE A 19 19.63 7.96 4.76
CA PHE A 19 18.79 8.97 5.41
C PHE A 19 17.87 8.33 6.46
N LEU A 20 17.27 7.19 6.15
CA LEU A 20 16.47 6.44 7.10
C LEU A 20 17.30 5.98 8.30
N ALA A 21 18.48 5.39 8.07
CA ALA A 21 19.38 4.99 9.15
C ALA A 21 19.79 6.18 10.02
N ARG A 22 20.09 7.35 9.42
CA ARG A 22 20.38 8.57 10.15
C ARG A 22 19.21 9.04 11.01
N ALA A 23 17.99 9.00 10.50
CA ALA A 23 16.79 9.38 11.25
C ALA A 23 16.55 8.47 12.47
N LEU A 24 16.97 7.21 12.41
CA LEU A 24 16.75 6.19 13.43
C LEU A 24 17.85 6.14 14.52
N ILE A 25 19.00 6.80 14.34
CA ILE A 25 20.13 6.76 15.30
C ILE A 25 19.68 7.11 16.72
N ASN A 26 18.82 8.11 16.86
CA ASN A 26 18.37 8.63 18.17
C ASN A 26 17.11 7.93 18.70
N LYS A 27 16.67 6.82 18.08
CA LYS A 27 15.44 6.08 18.44
C LYS A 27 14.25 7.03 18.65
N PRO A 28 13.80 7.74 17.61
CA PRO A 28 12.77 8.76 17.73
C PRO A 28 11.42 8.14 18.13
N GLN A 29 10.65 8.86 18.92
CA GLN A 29 9.26 8.50 19.23
C GLN A 29 8.32 8.81 18.07
N VAL A 30 8.65 9.81 17.23
CA VAL A 30 7.89 10.22 16.05
C VAL A 30 8.85 10.31 14.87
N LEU A 31 8.47 9.71 13.76
CA LEU A 31 9.24 9.67 12.51
C LEU A 31 8.39 10.23 11.37
N PHE A 32 8.92 11.23 10.65
CA PHE A 32 8.31 11.80 9.45
C PHE A 32 9.06 11.30 8.22
N LEU A 33 8.33 10.75 7.27
CA LEU A 33 8.87 10.19 6.03
C LEU A 33 8.13 10.78 4.83
N ASP A 34 8.89 11.25 3.86
CA ASP A 34 8.35 11.73 2.61
C ASP A 34 8.80 10.77 1.50
N GLU A 35 7.82 10.09 0.88
CA GLU A 35 8.02 9.12 -0.18
C GLU A 35 9.15 8.09 0.13
N PRO A 36 9.06 7.31 1.23
CA PRO A 36 10.20 6.54 1.75
C PRO A 36 10.71 5.45 0.79
N THR A 37 9.90 4.98 -0.15
CA THR A 37 10.27 3.92 -1.10
C THR A 37 10.30 4.37 -2.55
N SER A 38 10.05 5.65 -2.82
CA SER A 38 10.03 6.20 -4.19
C SER A 38 11.35 5.95 -4.92
N GLY A 39 11.25 5.43 -6.16
CA GLY A 39 12.41 5.14 -7.00
C GLY A 39 13.30 3.98 -6.54
N LEU A 40 12.82 3.14 -5.63
CA LEU A 40 13.50 1.95 -5.18
C LEU A 40 13.04 0.70 -5.95
N ASP A 41 13.93 -0.29 -6.03
CA ASP A 41 13.55 -1.61 -6.51
C ASP A 41 12.61 -2.33 -5.52
N PRO A 42 11.76 -3.26 -5.98
CA PRO A 42 10.76 -3.92 -5.13
C PRO A 42 11.37 -4.64 -3.91
N THR A 43 12.57 -5.23 -4.07
CA THR A 43 13.24 -5.95 -2.97
C THR A 43 13.69 -4.99 -1.88
N THR A 44 14.20 -3.82 -2.26
CA THR A 44 14.62 -2.78 -1.32
C THR A 44 13.40 -2.13 -0.64
N SER A 45 12.34 -1.83 -1.39
CA SER A 45 11.07 -1.30 -0.85
C SER A 45 10.49 -2.23 0.21
N LYS A 46 10.42 -3.53 -0.07
CA LYS A 46 9.95 -4.54 0.88
C LYS A 46 10.73 -4.52 2.20
N LYS A 47 12.06 -4.42 2.15
CA LYS A 47 12.89 -4.33 3.37
C LYS A 47 12.65 -3.07 4.18
N ILE A 48 12.35 -1.95 3.50
CA ILE A 48 11.97 -0.70 4.19
C ILE A 48 10.59 -0.85 4.83
N HIS A 49 9.61 -1.45 4.13
CA HIS A 49 8.29 -1.72 4.70
C HIS A 49 8.39 -2.59 5.96
N GLU A 50 9.15 -3.70 5.91
CA GLU A 50 9.38 -4.57 7.07
C GLU A 50 9.98 -3.76 8.25
N LEU A 51 11.02 -2.94 7.99
CA LEU A 51 11.61 -2.09 9.02
C LEU A 51 10.61 -1.09 9.61
N LEU A 52 9.76 -0.46 8.79
CA LEU A 52 8.76 0.50 9.27
C LEU A 52 7.69 -0.17 10.11
N LEU A 53 7.27 -1.40 9.75
CA LEU A 53 6.34 -2.20 10.55
C LEU A 53 6.97 -2.57 11.90
N ASP A 54 8.22 -3.02 11.93
CA ASP A 54 8.94 -3.33 13.17
C ASP A 54 9.04 -2.11 14.10
N LEU A 55 9.34 -0.92 13.54
CA LEU A 55 9.41 0.33 14.30
C LEU A 55 8.06 0.72 14.88
N LYS A 56 6.99 0.54 14.12
CA LYS A 56 5.62 0.79 14.56
C LYS A 56 5.24 -0.15 15.69
N GLU A 57 5.53 -1.45 15.57
CA GLU A 57 5.30 -2.44 16.64
C GLU A 57 6.11 -2.12 17.89
N ALA A 58 7.32 -1.56 17.74
CA ALA A 58 8.14 -1.09 18.84
C ALA A 58 7.64 0.23 19.49
N GLY A 59 6.54 0.81 18.98
CA GLY A 59 5.89 1.99 19.55
C GLY A 59 6.30 3.33 18.92
N THR A 60 7.02 3.33 17.80
CA THR A 60 7.33 4.57 17.07
C THR A 60 6.07 5.04 16.32
N THR A 61 5.68 6.29 16.50
CA THR A 61 4.64 6.91 15.68
C THR A 61 5.24 7.33 14.34
N ILE A 62 4.67 6.84 13.24
CA ILE A 62 5.17 7.15 11.89
C ILE A 62 4.13 7.98 11.15
N PHE A 63 4.55 9.14 10.65
CA PHE A 63 3.79 9.94 9.70
C PHE A 63 4.51 9.88 8.36
N LEU A 64 3.85 9.33 7.33
CA LEU A 64 4.44 9.22 6.00
C LEU A 64 3.54 9.85 4.93
N THR A 65 4.16 10.36 3.88
CA THR A 65 3.50 10.71 2.63
C THR A 65 3.89 9.70 1.57
N THR A 66 2.96 9.33 0.73
CA THR A 66 3.21 8.44 -0.41
C THR A 66 2.13 8.62 -1.47
N HIS A 67 2.47 8.39 -2.74
CA HIS A 67 1.51 8.24 -3.83
C HIS A 67 1.24 6.75 -4.14
N ASP A 68 1.99 5.82 -3.53
CA ASP A 68 1.74 4.37 -3.65
C ASP A 68 0.63 3.95 -2.69
N MET A 69 -0.56 3.69 -3.24
CA MET A 69 -1.73 3.25 -2.46
C MET A 69 -1.55 1.86 -1.84
N ASN A 70 -0.68 1.02 -2.40
CA ASN A 70 -0.35 -0.28 -1.79
C ASN A 70 0.52 -0.07 -0.55
N GLU A 71 1.50 0.83 -0.61
CA GLU A 71 2.30 1.23 0.55
C GLU A 71 1.41 1.80 1.66
N ALA A 72 0.50 2.73 1.32
CA ALA A 72 -0.45 3.29 2.26
C ALA A 72 -1.35 2.22 2.91
N THR A 73 -1.85 1.27 2.11
CA THR A 73 -2.68 0.15 2.60
C THR A 73 -1.91 -0.76 3.55
N LEU A 74 -0.63 -1.02 3.25
CA LEU A 74 0.22 -1.91 4.02
C LEU A 74 0.67 -1.32 5.35
N LEU A 75 1.07 -0.04 5.36
CA LEU A 75 1.78 0.56 6.49
C LEU A 75 0.87 1.36 7.44
N CYS A 76 -0.19 1.97 6.91
CA CYS A 76 -0.96 2.95 7.66
C CYS A 76 -2.10 2.32 8.48
N ASP A 77 -2.19 2.67 9.76
CA ASP A 77 -3.39 2.39 10.55
C ASP A 77 -4.54 3.32 10.16
N ARG A 78 -4.19 4.56 9.81
CA ARG A 78 -5.12 5.58 9.31
C ARG A 78 -4.44 6.38 8.21
N LEU A 79 -5.21 6.76 7.22
CA LEU A 79 -4.73 7.57 6.10
C LEU A 79 -5.70 8.69 5.75
N SER A 80 -5.17 9.66 5.03
CA SER A 80 -5.92 10.76 4.45
C SER A 80 -5.64 10.82 2.97
N LEU A 81 -6.67 10.77 2.14
CA LEU A 81 -6.54 11.00 0.70
C LEU A 81 -6.66 12.50 0.43
N LEU A 82 -5.65 13.03 -0.25
CA LEU A 82 -5.57 14.45 -0.59
C LEU A 82 -5.63 14.63 -2.10
N ASN A 83 -6.43 15.59 -2.56
CA ASN A 83 -6.40 16.02 -3.95
C ASN A 83 -6.50 17.54 -4.03
N ARG A 84 -5.61 18.19 -4.79
CA ARG A 84 -5.56 19.64 -5.03
C ARG A 84 -5.65 20.46 -3.73
N GLY A 85 -4.96 20.00 -2.68
CA GLY A 85 -4.96 20.66 -1.38
C GLY A 85 -6.19 20.43 -0.51
N HIS A 86 -7.13 19.57 -0.95
CA HIS A 86 -8.32 19.23 -0.20
C HIS A 86 -8.26 17.79 0.32
N LEU A 87 -8.70 17.60 1.54
CA LEU A 87 -8.93 16.28 2.11
C LEU A 87 -10.22 15.71 1.50
N ILE A 88 -10.09 14.61 0.74
CA ILE A 88 -11.23 13.98 0.06
C ILE A 88 -11.77 12.76 0.80
N GLU A 89 -10.90 12.06 1.54
CA GLU A 89 -11.30 10.93 2.36
C GLU A 89 -10.33 10.75 3.54
N TYR A 90 -10.83 10.14 4.64
CA TYR A 90 -10.05 9.88 5.85
C TYR A 90 -10.58 8.66 6.60
N GLY A 91 -9.68 7.78 7.03
CA GLY A 91 -10.07 6.61 7.80
C GLY A 91 -8.97 5.55 7.87
N THR A 92 -9.33 4.36 8.34
CA THR A 92 -8.49 3.18 8.16
C THR A 92 -8.57 2.71 6.71
N PRO A 93 -7.53 2.09 6.13
CA PRO A 93 -7.62 1.52 4.79
C PRO A 93 -8.87 0.67 4.60
N SER A 94 -9.13 -0.26 5.52
CA SER A 94 -10.30 -1.14 5.47
C SER A 94 -11.62 -0.37 5.52
N SER A 95 -11.75 0.67 6.36
CA SER A 95 -12.99 1.43 6.46
C SER A 95 -13.30 2.20 5.18
N ILE A 96 -12.26 2.73 4.52
CA ILE A 96 -12.40 3.40 3.23
C ILE A 96 -12.80 2.39 2.15
N ILE A 97 -12.08 1.27 2.03
CA ILE A 97 -12.39 0.22 1.05
C ILE A 97 -13.85 -0.25 1.22
N GLN A 98 -14.29 -0.56 2.44
CA GLN A 98 -15.65 -1.03 2.69
C GLN A 98 -16.72 0.04 2.37
N LYS A 99 -16.43 1.32 2.60
CA LYS A 99 -17.35 2.43 2.26
C LYS A 99 -17.66 2.49 0.75
N TYR A 100 -16.68 2.14 -0.10
CA TYR A 100 -16.82 2.17 -1.56
C TYR A 100 -17.05 0.78 -2.19
N ASN A 101 -17.06 -0.28 -1.40
CA ASN A 101 -17.38 -1.63 -1.85
C ASN A 101 -18.91 -1.84 -1.91
N HIS A 102 -19.55 -1.24 -2.90
CA HIS A 102 -21.00 -1.29 -3.06
C HIS A 102 -21.50 -2.65 -3.56
N GLU A 103 -20.69 -3.37 -4.32
CA GLU A 103 -21.02 -4.67 -4.89
C GLU A 103 -20.10 -5.74 -4.34
N LYS A 104 -20.60 -6.52 -3.37
CA LYS A 104 -19.84 -7.64 -2.80
C LYS A 104 -19.71 -8.77 -3.81
N LYS A 105 -18.61 -8.77 -4.55
CA LYS A 105 -18.30 -9.77 -5.58
C LYS A 105 -17.04 -10.55 -5.26
N VAL A 106 -16.96 -11.75 -5.78
CA VAL A 106 -15.75 -12.57 -5.84
C VAL A 106 -15.45 -12.96 -7.28
N GLN A 107 -14.18 -13.15 -7.56
CA GLN A 107 -13.70 -13.73 -8.79
C GLN A 107 -13.37 -15.19 -8.53
N LEU A 108 -14.04 -16.08 -9.26
CA LEU A 108 -13.75 -17.51 -9.29
C LEU A 108 -12.77 -17.78 -10.42
N THR A 109 -11.77 -18.61 -10.15
CA THR A 109 -10.89 -19.17 -11.18
C THR A 109 -11.15 -20.67 -11.22
N PHE A 110 -11.40 -21.22 -12.40
CA PHE A 110 -11.70 -22.62 -12.62
C PHE A 110 -10.46 -23.42 -13.07
N VAL A 111 -10.56 -24.75 -13.03
CA VAL A 111 -9.48 -25.68 -13.45
C VAL A 111 -9.02 -25.44 -14.89
N ASP A 112 -9.91 -25.00 -15.78
CA ASP A 112 -9.63 -24.66 -17.18
C ASP A 112 -9.05 -23.24 -17.37
N GLU A 113 -8.62 -22.58 -16.26
CA GLU A 113 -8.10 -21.22 -16.19
C GLU A 113 -9.13 -20.12 -16.55
N THR A 114 -10.39 -20.47 -16.81
CA THR A 114 -11.43 -19.45 -16.98
C THR A 114 -11.72 -18.72 -15.69
N GLN A 115 -12.15 -17.44 -15.80
CA GLN A 115 -12.45 -16.60 -14.66
C GLN A 115 -13.84 -15.98 -14.81
N THR A 116 -14.60 -15.99 -13.72
CA THR A 116 -15.94 -15.39 -13.67
C THR A 116 -16.08 -14.59 -12.37
N LYS A 117 -16.68 -13.39 -12.46
CA LYS A 117 -17.04 -12.58 -11.32
C LYS A 117 -18.50 -12.79 -10.98
N ILE A 118 -18.79 -13.16 -9.74
CA ILE A 118 -20.14 -13.38 -9.22
C ILE A 118 -20.34 -12.64 -7.92
N THR A 119 -21.59 -12.40 -7.56
CA THR A 119 -21.94 -11.82 -6.25
C THR A 119 -21.82 -12.86 -5.12
N PHE A 120 -21.79 -12.41 -3.88
CA PHE A 120 -21.80 -13.30 -2.72
C PHE A 120 -23.10 -14.13 -2.65
N GLU A 121 -24.21 -13.61 -3.17
CA GLU A 121 -25.48 -14.34 -3.23
C GLU A 121 -25.41 -15.51 -4.22
N GLU A 122 -24.84 -15.26 -5.40
CA GLU A 122 -24.63 -16.27 -6.44
C GLU A 122 -23.62 -17.34 -6.01
N LEU A 123 -22.62 -16.97 -5.17
CA LEU A 123 -21.62 -17.90 -4.66
C LEU A 123 -22.25 -19.07 -3.90
N GLY A 124 -23.32 -18.81 -3.13
CA GLY A 124 -24.06 -19.85 -2.38
C GLY A 124 -24.82 -20.87 -3.25
N GLN A 125 -25.01 -20.55 -4.54
CA GLN A 125 -25.71 -21.37 -5.51
C GLN A 125 -24.78 -21.97 -6.58
N THR A 126 -23.51 -21.58 -6.57
CA THR A 126 -22.53 -21.98 -7.59
C THR A 126 -21.88 -23.31 -7.19
N ASP A 127 -21.78 -24.23 -8.15
CA ASP A 127 -21.00 -25.45 -7.97
C ASP A 127 -19.50 -25.13 -7.96
N LEU A 128 -18.88 -25.32 -6.81
CA LEU A 128 -17.46 -25.03 -6.57
C LEU A 128 -16.52 -26.21 -6.89
N ALA A 129 -17.05 -27.33 -7.41
CA ALA A 129 -16.24 -28.54 -7.63
C ALA A 129 -15.07 -28.34 -8.60
N GLN A 130 -15.16 -27.37 -9.50
CA GLN A 130 -14.10 -27.05 -10.47
C GLN A 130 -13.42 -25.69 -10.19
N VAL A 131 -13.67 -25.07 -9.05
CA VAL A 131 -13.05 -23.81 -8.66
C VAL A 131 -11.73 -24.09 -7.95
N VAL A 132 -10.65 -23.50 -8.46
CA VAL A 132 -9.29 -23.64 -7.91
C VAL A 132 -8.87 -22.43 -7.06
N ALA A 133 -9.48 -21.26 -7.27
CA ALA A 133 -9.22 -20.07 -6.48
C ALA A 133 -10.43 -19.14 -6.39
N ILE A 134 -10.57 -18.48 -5.26
CA ILE A 134 -11.58 -17.44 -5.00
C ILE A 134 -10.84 -16.20 -4.52
N HIS A 135 -11.04 -15.08 -5.23
CA HIS A 135 -10.45 -13.79 -4.87
C HIS A 135 -11.55 -12.77 -4.58
N SER A 136 -11.35 -11.95 -3.55
CA SER A 136 -12.20 -10.79 -3.28
C SER A 136 -12.10 -9.79 -4.45
N CYS A 137 -13.22 -9.18 -4.84
CA CYS A 137 -13.28 -8.09 -5.81
C CYS A 137 -13.49 -6.75 -5.11
N GLU A 138 -12.95 -6.57 -3.91
CA GLU A 138 -12.97 -5.27 -3.24
C GLU A 138 -12.18 -4.23 -4.04
N PRO A 139 -12.67 -2.98 -4.12
CA PRO A 139 -11.92 -1.93 -4.78
C PRO A 139 -10.61 -1.64 -4.04
N THR A 140 -9.57 -1.32 -4.76
CA THR A 140 -8.30 -0.84 -4.19
C THR A 140 -8.42 0.64 -3.79
N LEU A 141 -7.54 1.12 -2.90
CA LEU A 141 -7.47 2.56 -2.59
C LEU A 141 -7.18 3.40 -3.84
N GLU A 142 -6.40 2.88 -4.78
CA GLU A 142 -6.12 3.54 -6.06
C GLU A 142 -7.39 3.72 -6.90
N GLU A 143 -8.18 2.64 -7.05
CA GLU A 143 -9.47 2.70 -7.78
C GLU A 143 -10.43 3.69 -7.11
N ILE A 144 -10.49 3.71 -5.78
CA ILE A 144 -11.29 4.66 -5.01
C ILE A 144 -10.81 6.10 -5.25
N PHE A 145 -9.50 6.34 -5.22
CA PHE A 145 -8.93 7.66 -5.50
C PHE A 145 -9.30 8.14 -6.91
N ILE A 146 -9.13 7.28 -7.92
CA ILE A 146 -9.51 7.58 -9.31
C ILE A 146 -11.02 7.87 -9.41
N GLN A 147 -11.86 7.08 -8.74
CA GLN A 147 -13.30 7.29 -8.71
C GLN A 147 -13.68 8.65 -8.13
N LEU A 148 -13.02 9.08 -7.05
CA LEU A 148 -13.32 10.33 -6.36
C LEU A 148 -12.79 11.57 -7.06
N THR A 149 -11.68 11.45 -7.77
CA THR A 149 -10.99 12.60 -8.37
C THR A 149 -11.15 12.69 -9.87
N GLY A 150 -11.44 11.58 -10.53
CA GLY A 150 -11.38 11.44 -11.99
C GLY A 150 -9.94 11.49 -12.55
N GLU A 151 -8.94 11.49 -11.67
CA GLU A 151 -7.52 11.61 -12.03
C GLU A 151 -6.81 10.30 -11.73
N LYS A 152 -5.98 9.84 -12.67
CA LYS A 152 -5.02 8.76 -12.39
C LYS A 152 -3.87 9.33 -11.56
N LEU A 153 -3.39 8.56 -10.59
CA LEU A 153 -2.12 8.85 -9.94
C LEU A 153 -1.04 8.79 -11.02
N ASN A 154 -0.33 9.89 -11.21
CA ASN A 154 0.77 9.93 -12.18
C ASN A 154 1.90 9.03 -11.67
N ASP A 155 2.35 8.13 -12.54
CA ASP A 155 3.57 7.36 -12.38
C ASP A 155 4.82 8.26 -12.35
#